data_bd8d3fc043076c9666efbf3522fb826d
#
_entry.id   bd8d3fc043076c9666efbf3522fb826d
#
_cell.length_a   1.000
_cell.length_b   1.000
_cell.length_c   1.000
_cell.angle_alpha   90.00
_cell.angle_beta   90.00
_cell.angle_gamma   90.00
#
_symmetry.space_group_name_H-M   'P 1'
#
loop_
_entity.id
_entity.type
_entity.pdbx_description
1 polymer ?
#
loop_
_entity_poly.entity_id
_entity_poly.type
_entity_poly.pdbx_seq_one_letter_code
_entity_poly.pdbx_strand_id
1 'polypeptide(L)'
;KELKETTKINELNEPNDYMNPHMTTTDIRAAIYARVSSTGERQSTERQVIDLTDYANKNGITICKTFEEHISGAKKNHERPVLQECLTYCIDEQIDVLLLSELSRLGRNVDEVLANIRFAKENHLNIYFQKEGISIYGADSKENPYLTIMIAVLGTCAQMERENIQYRLQSGRKVYIEKNLAATGKSGLGRKVGWRKSVDTKKEEYKEVLKLLRACYPIRKVAKLTDVSESTVKRLKREFYI
;
A
#
# COMPACT_ATOMS: atom_id res chain seq x y z
N LYS A 1 16.51 -46.22 40.00
CA LYS A 1 15.56 -45.18 40.45
C LYS A 1 15.54 -44.07 39.44
N GLU A 2 14.99 -44.37 38.29
CA GLU A 2 14.51 -43.44 37.29
C GLU A 2 13.09 -43.12 37.61
N LEU A 3 12.72 -41.89 37.67
CA LEU A 3 11.33 -41.46 37.60
C LEU A 3 11.21 -40.02 37.11
N LYS A 4 10.72 -39.88 35.84
CA LYS A 4 9.70 -38.94 35.42
C LYS A 4 10.00 -37.45 35.56
N GLU A 5 10.55 -36.88 34.51
CA GLU A 5 10.26 -35.50 34.11
C GLU A 5 9.76 -35.47 32.64
N THR A 6 8.58 -35.96 32.47
CA THR A 6 7.77 -35.70 31.28
C THR A 6 6.44 -35.21 31.79
N THR A 7 6.31 -33.90 31.88
CA THR A 7 4.98 -33.22 31.84
C THR A 7 5.22 -31.75 32.17
N LYS A 8 5.15 -30.87 31.17
CA LYS A 8 4.63 -29.52 31.26
C LYS A 8 5.03 -28.67 30.05
N ILE A 9 4.56 -29.09 28.87
CA ILE A 9 4.49 -28.22 27.69
C ILE A 9 3.05 -28.31 27.14
N ASN A 10 2.08 -27.98 27.98
CA ASN A 10 0.66 -27.95 27.55
C ASN A 10 -0.17 -26.94 28.35
N GLU A 11 0.41 -25.80 28.74
CA GLU A 11 -0.33 -24.72 29.39
C GLU A 11 -0.01 -23.37 28.76
N LEU A 12 -0.25 -23.20 27.47
CA LEU A 12 -0.27 -21.89 26.80
C LEU A 12 -1.37 -21.86 25.70
N ASN A 13 -2.51 -22.46 25.98
CA ASN A 13 -3.73 -22.26 25.21
C ASN A 13 -4.86 -21.87 26.16
N GLU A 14 -4.65 -20.79 26.90
CA GLU A 14 -5.81 -20.12 27.50
C GLU A 14 -6.57 -19.42 26.37
N PRO A 15 -7.92 -19.58 26.31
CA PRO A 15 -8.72 -18.83 25.37
C PRO A 15 -8.50 -17.35 25.60
N ASN A 16 -8.20 -16.63 24.52
CA ASN A 16 -7.82 -15.22 24.53
C ASN A 16 -8.99 -14.39 25.09
N ASP A 17 -8.85 -13.89 26.32
CA ASP A 17 -9.84 -13.14 27.13
C ASP A 17 -10.21 -11.76 26.56
N TYR A 18 -10.04 -11.55 25.25
CA TYR A 18 -10.29 -10.25 24.60
C TYR A 18 -11.71 -10.11 24.03
N MET A 19 -12.65 -10.95 24.44
CA MET A 19 -14.05 -10.82 24.03
C MET A 19 -14.94 -10.32 25.15
N ASN A 20 -15.87 -9.46 24.78
CA ASN A 20 -16.82 -8.79 25.65
C ASN A 20 -17.60 -9.79 26.52
N PRO A 21 -17.53 -9.76 27.87
CA PRO A 21 -18.16 -10.73 28.77
C PRO A 21 -19.69 -10.62 28.84
N HIS A 22 -20.31 -9.66 28.16
CA HIS A 22 -21.76 -9.49 28.10
C HIS A 22 -22.42 -10.05 26.83
N MET A 23 -21.63 -10.57 25.87
CA MET A 23 -22.16 -11.30 24.72
C MET A 23 -22.26 -12.79 25.09
N THR A 24 -23.47 -13.31 25.15
CA THR A 24 -23.69 -14.76 25.19
C THR A 24 -22.99 -15.37 23.98
N THR A 25 -22.15 -16.36 24.21
CA THR A 25 -21.17 -16.96 23.28
C THR A 25 -21.76 -17.56 21.99
N THR A 26 -23.05 -17.35 21.69
CA THR A 26 -23.76 -18.00 20.59
C THR A 26 -24.04 -17.10 19.37
N ASP A 27 -23.79 -15.81 19.42
CA ASP A 27 -24.28 -14.92 18.36
C ASP A 27 -23.28 -13.87 17.84
N ILE A 28 -21.97 -13.99 18.09
CA ILE A 28 -20.99 -13.03 17.55
C ILE A 28 -20.88 -13.21 16.03
N ARG A 29 -21.24 -12.18 15.29
CA ARG A 29 -21.20 -12.15 13.83
C ARG A 29 -19.89 -11.54 13.32
N ALA A 30 -19.21 -12.25 12.42
CA ALA A 30 -17.95 -11.80 11.86
C ALA A 30 -17.96 -11.72 10.34
N ALA A 31 -17.14 -10.82 9.81
CA ALA A 31 -16.69 -10.86 8.44
C ALA A 31 -15.18 -11.15 8.39
N ILE A 32 -14.70 -11.77 7.32
CA ILE A 32 -13.28 -11.98 7.05
C ILE A 32 -12.89 -11.10 5.88
N TYR A 33 -11.74 -10.40 6.00
CA TYR A 33 -11.09 -9.77 4.87
C TYR A 33 -9.67 -10.30 4.70
N ALA A 34 -9.39 -10.86 3.52
CA ALA A 34 -8.09 -11.37 3.14
C ALA A 34 -7.54 -10.64 1.90
N ARG A 35 -6.23 -10.41 1.83
CA ARG A 35 -5.59 -9.73 0.72
C ARG A 35 -4.28 -10.41 0.31
N VAL A 36 -4.10 -10.53 -1.00
CA VAL A 36 -2.83 -10.98 -1.59
C VAL A 36 -2.34 -10.01 -2.65
N SER A 37 -1.03 -10.04 -2.89
CA SER A 37 -0.44 -9.33 -4.03
C SER A 37 -0.83 -10.01 -5.35
N SER A 38 -1.02 -9.23 -6.41
CA SER A 38 -1.44 -9.71 -7.73
C SER A 38 -0.44 -10.63 -8.44
N THR A 39 0.75 -10.85 -7.87
CA THR A 39 1.82 -11.65 -8.44
C THR A 39 1.98 -13.00 -7.71
N GLY A 40 1.12 -13.96 -8.04
CA GLY A 40 1.45 -15.38 -7.86
C GLY A 40 1.09 -16.06 -6.54
N GLU A 41 0.48 -15.40 -5.57
CA GLU A 41 0.22 -15.99 -4.24
C GLU A 41 -1.26 -16.38 -3.99
N ARG A 42 -1.88 -17.17 -4.90
CA ARG A 42 -3.20 -17.74 -4.63
C ARG A 42 -3.24 -18.58 -3.33
N GLN A 43 -2.16 -19.29 -3.04
CA GLN A 43 -2.04 -20.12 -1.83
C GLN A 43 -2.08 -19.33 -0.52
N SER A 44 -1.78 -18.03 -0.55
CA SER A 44 -1.69 -17.19 0.65
C SER A 44 -3.06 -16.66 1.12
N THR A 45 -4.04 -16.44 0.22
CA THR A 45 -5.39 -15.99 0.60
C THR A 45 -6.19 -17.13 1.21
N GLU A 46 -6.18 -18.29 0.56
CA GLU A 46 -6.85 -19.50 1.08
C GLU A 46 -6.35 -19.84 2.49
N ARG A 47 -5.03 -19.77 2.70
CA ARG A 47 -4.45 -20.01 4.02
C ARG A 47 -4.92 -18.98 5.06
N GLN A 48 -4.93 -17.68 4.72
CA GLN A 48 -5.42 -16.65 5.63
C GLN A 48 -6.90 -16.88 6.00
N VAL A 49 -7.73 -17.24 5.02
CA VAL A 49 -9.16 -17.53 5.25
C VAL A 49 -9.33 -18.77 6.12
N ILE A 50 -8.57 -19.84 5.86
CA ILE A 50 -8.60 -21.07 6.68
C ILE A 50 -8.21 -20.75 8.13
N ASP A 51 -7.06 -20.09 8.34
CA ASP A 51 -6.56 -19.77 9.68
C ASP A 51 -7.57 -18.89 10.47
N LEU A 52 -8.21 -17.91 9.81
CA LEU A 52 -9.22 -17.03 10.40
C LEU A 52 -10.55 -17.78 10.66
N THR A 53 -10.91 -18.70 9.77
CA THR A 53 -12.10 -19.55 9.95
C THR A 53 -11.92 -20.51 11.13
N ASP A 54 -10.75 -21.11 11.24
CA ASP A 54 -10.42 -21.97 12.38
C ASP A 54 -10.43 -21.20 13.71
N TYR A 55 -9.91 -19.95 13.68
CA TYR A 55 -10.00 -19.06 14.83
C TYR A 55 -11.46 -18.76 15.20
N ALA A 56 -12.30 -18.39 14.23
CA ALA A 56 -13.71 -18.11 14.44
C ALA A 56 -14.45 -19.32 15.04
N ASN A 57 -14.24 -20.51 14.47
CA ASN A 57 -14.86 -21.75 14.94
C ASN A 57 -14.46 -22.07 16.38
N LYS A 58 -13.17 -21.93 16.73
CA LYS A 58 -12.67 -22.17 18.10
C LYS A 58 -13.26 -21.20 19.12
N ASN A 59 -13.62 -20.00 18.70
CA ASN A 59 -14.16 -18.96 19.59
C ASN A 59 -15.69 -18.81 19.49
N GLY A 60 -16.39 -19.71 18.78
CA GLY A 60 -17.87 -19.69 18.67
C GLY A 60 -18.38 -18.48 17.87
N ILE A 61 -17.58 -17.96 16.91
CA ILE A 61 -17.91 -16.81 16.08
C ILE A 61 -18.51 -17.28 14.76
N THR A 62 -19.65 -16.70 14.37
CA THR A 62 -20.31 -16.99 13.09
C THR A 62 -19.78 -16.11 11.98
N ILE A 63 -19.18 -16.71 10.94
CA ILE A 63 -18.71 -15.98 9.76
C ILE A 63 -19.89 -15.74 8.82
N CYS A 64 -20.23 -14.47 8.61
CA CYS A 64 -21.31 -14.05 7.72
C CYS A 64 -20.84 -13.91 6.27
N LYS A 65 -19.66 -13.31 6.03
CA LYS A 65 -19.12 -13.11 4.69
C LYS A 65 -17.59 -13.05 4.69
N THR A 66 -16.99 -13.57 3.62
CA THR A 66 -15.55 -13.47 3.37
C THR A 66 -15.31 -12.59 2.14
N PHE A 67 -14.37 -11.66 2.28
CA PHE A 67 -13.93 -10.75 1.23
C PHE A 67 -12.48 -11.03 0.89
N GLU A 68 -12.21 -11.27 -0.39
CA GLU A 68 -10.86 -11.55 -0.89
C GLU A 68 -10.45 -10.52 -1.92
N GLU A 69 -9.32 -9.87 -1.71
CA GLU A 69 -8.80 -8.84 -2.60
C GLU A 69 -7.45 -9.24 -3.20
N HIS A 70 -7.40 -9.29 -4.53
CA HIS A 70 -6.17 -9.57 -5.30
C HIS A 70 -5.59 -8.25 -5.83
N ILE A 71 -4.90 -7.51 -4.97
CA ILE A 71 -4.39 -6.19 -5.33
C ILE A 71 -3.03 -5.92 -4.69
N SER A 72 -2.16 -5.20 -5.42
CA SER A 72 -0.88 -4.76 -4.88
C SER A 72 -1.08 -3.90 -3.62
N GLY A 73 -0.32 -4.20 -2.57
CA GLY A 73 -0.31 -3.39 -1.35
C GLY A 73 0.12 -1.93 -1.55
N ALA A 74 0.62 -1.58 -2.76
CA ALA A 74 0.99 -0.21 -3.11
C ALA A 74 -0.20 0.69 -3.49
N LYS A 75 -1.39 0.14 -3.75
CA LYS A 75 -2.57 0.95 -4.09
C LYS A 75 -3.18 1.63 -2.86
N LYS A 76 -3.69 2.86 -3.04
CA LYS A 76 -4.33 3.65 -1.98
C LYS A 76 -5.68 3.06 -1.57
N ASN A 77 -6.19 3.41 -0.39
CA ASN A 77 -7.47 2.91 0.11
C ASN A 77 -8.63 3.09 -0.88
N HIS A 78 -8.75 4.26 -1.53
CA HIS A 78 -9.80 4.49 -2.53
C HIS A 78 -9.65 3.64 -3.80
N GLU A 79 -8.48 3.03 -4.00
CA GLU A 79 -8.20 2.08 -5.09
C GLU A 79 -8.43 0.62 -4.65
N ARG A 80 -8.96 0.41 -3.43
CA ARG A 80 -9.22 -0.90 -2.82
C ARG A 80 -10.73 -1.11 -2.66
N PRO A 81 -11.44 -1.39 -3.74
CA PRO A 81 -12.90 -1.45 -3.74
C PRO A 81 -13.44 -2.56 -2.83
N VAL A 82 -12.75 -3.70 -2.74
CA VAL A 82 -13.19 -4.83 -1.90
C VAL A 82 -13.06 -4.52 -0.41
N LEU A 83 -11.99 -3.80 0.01
CA LEU A 83 -11.89 -3.35 1.40
C LEU A 83 -13.01 -2.36 1.75
N GLN A 84 -13.31 -1.41 0.85
CA GLN A 84 -14.40 -0.46 1.08
C GLN A 84 -15.77 -1.18 1.13
N GLU A 85 -16.01 -2.12 0.21
CA GLU A 85 -17.21 -2.97 0.25
C GLU A 85 -17.31 -3.74 1.56
N CYS A 86 -16.19 -4.33 2.03
CA CYS A 86 -16.14 -5.08 3.28
C CYS A 86 -16.50 -4.20 4.48
N LEU A 87 -15.89 -3.01 4.59
CA LEU A 87 -16.16 -2.06 5.69
C LEU A 87 -17.62 -1.58 5.66
N THR A 88 -18.15 -1.24 4.49
CA THR A 88 -19.56 -0.86 4.32
C THR A 88 -20.49 -2.00 4.71
N TYR A 89 -20.22 -3.21 4.22
CA TYR A 89 -20.99 -4.41 4.58
C TYR A 89 -21.02 -4.65 6.10
N CYS A 90 -19.86 -4.49 6.76
CA CYS A 90 -19.79 -4.69 8.21
C CYS A 90 -20.71 -3.71 8.97
N ILE A 91 -20.86 -2.47 8.47
CA ILE A 91 -21.72 -1.46 9.08
C ILE A 91 -23.20 -1.75 8.77
N ASP A 92 -23.54 -1.98 7.50
CA ASP A 92 -24.91 -2.18 7.03
C ASP A 92 -25.54 -3.43 7.65
N GLU A 93 -24.76 -4.49 7.77
CA GLU A 93 -25.20 -5.78 8.34
C GLU A 93 -24.94 -5.89 9.84
N GLN A 94 -24.50 -4.82 10.49
CA GLN A 94 -24.20 -4.81 11.93
C GLN A 94 -23.30 -5.98 12.37
N ILE A 95 -22.17 -6.14 11.69
CA ILE A 95 -21.16 -7.15 12.01
C ILE A 95 -20.41 -6.72 13.28
N ASP A 96 -20.28 -7.63 14.25
CA ASP A 96 -19.63 -7.35 15.53
C ASP A 96 -18.11 -7.23 15.39
N VAL A 97 -17.49 -8.09 14.55
CA VAL A 97 -16.05 -8.12 14.40
C VAL A 97 -15.60 -8.39 12.96
N LEU A 98 -14.66 -7.60 12.48
CA LEU A 98 -13.92 -7.86 11.24
C LEU A 98 -12.62 -8.58 11.57
N LEU A 99 -12.44 -9.78 11.02
CA LEU A 99 -11.26 -10.61 11.22
C LEU A 99 -10.23 -10.37 10.11
N LEU A 100 -9.00 -10.05 10.49
CA LEU A 100 -7.85 -9.84 9.62
C LEU A 100 -6.67 -10.69 10.05
N SER A 101 -5.90 -11.21 9.10
CA SER A 101 -4.69 -11.99 9.40
C SER A 101 -3.59 -11.14 10.05
N GLU A 102 -3.43 -9.89 9.64
CA GLU A 102 -2.45 -8.95 10.19
C GLU A 102 -2.82 -7.50 9.88
N LEU A 103 -2.24 -6.56 10.63
CA LEU A 103 -2.49 -5.13 10.52
C LEU A 103 -2.20 -4.56 9.11
N SER A 104 -1.22 -5.11 8.41
CA SER A 104 -0.85 -4.71 7.04
C SER A 104 -1.96 -4.97 6.01
N ARG A 105 -2.98 -5.74 6.35
CA ARG A 105 -4.16 -5.97 5.49
C ARG A 105 -5.09 -4.77 5.50
N LEU A 106 -5.14 -4.02 6.59
CA LEU A 106 -6.02 -2.87 6.75
C LEU A 106 -5.54 -1.61 6.00
N GLY A 107 -4.22 -1.44 5.81
CA GLY A 107 -3.64 -0.31 5.07
C GLY A 107 -2.23 -0.62 4.60
N ARG A 108 -1.72 0.16 3.64
CA ARG A 108 -0.34 0.05 3.11
C ARG A 108 0.67 0.87 3.90
N ASN A 109 0.18 1.83 4.63
CA ASN A 109 0.97 2.71 5.50
C ASN A 109 0.18 2.99 6.77
N VAL A 110 0.86 3.55 7.76
CA VAL A 110 0.28 3.82 9.08
C VAL A 110 -0.89 4.80 8.99
N ASP A 111 -0.82 5.79 8.12
CA ASP A 111 -1.89 6.80 7.97
C ASP A 111 -3.20 6.16 7.50
N GLU A 112 -3.11 5.24 6.53
CA GLU A 112 -4.28 4.48 6.04
C GLU A 112 -4.83 3.51 7.08
N VAL A 113 -3.96 2.82 7.83
CA VAL A 113 -4.37 1.96 8.93
C VAL A 113 -5.09 2.76 10.00
N LEU A 114 -4.55 3.92 10.40
CA LEU A 114 -5.17 4.83 11.36
C LEU A 114 -6.52 5.36 10.87
N ALA A 115 -6.63 5.73 9.59
CA ALA A 115 -7.88 6.19 9.00
C ALA A 115 -8.96 5.11 9.06
N ASN A 116 -8.62 3.85 8.70
CA ASN A 116 -9.56 2.74 8.73
C ASN A 116 -9.92 2.31 10.17
N ILE A 117 -8.97 2.37 11.12
CA ILE A 117 -9.27 2.13 12.54
C ILE A 117 -10.18 3.22 13.10
N ARG A 118 -9.96 4.49 12.75
CA ARG A 118 -10.83 5.58 13.16
C ARG A 118 -12.24 5.39 12.60
N PHE A 119 -12.36 5.06 11.32
CA PHE A 119 -13.64 4.75 10.69
C PHE A 119 -14.36 3.60 11.39
N ALA A 120 -13.65 2.51 11.73
CA ALA A 120 -14.23 1.39 12.48
C ALA A 120 -14.70 1.82 13.88
N LYS A 121 -13.93 2.65 14.59
CA LYS A 121 -14.31 3.19 15.92
C LYS A 121 -15.55 4.06 15.84
N GLU A 122 -15.64 4.95 14.84
CA GLU A 122 -16.81 5.83 14.64
C GLU A 122 -18.10 5.05 14.38
N ASN A 123 -17.97 3.83 13.83
CA ASN A 123 -19.09 2.94 13.52
C ASN A 123 -19.23 1.76 14.51
N HIS A 124 -18.53 1.77 15.63
CA HIS A 124 -18.55 0.72 16.66
C HIS A 124 -18.20 -0.68 16.14
N LEU A 125 -17.48 -0.77 15.01
CA LEU A 125 -17.01 -2.03 14.45
C LEU A 125 -15.70 -2.44 15.14
N ASN A 126 -15.67 -3.62 15.76
CA ASN A 126 -14.41 -4.18 16.25
C ASN A 126 -13.59 -4.76 15.10
N ILE A 127 -12.27 -4.65 15.14
CA ILE A 127 -11.36 -5.31 14.20
C ILE A 127 -10.36 -6.13 15.01
N TYR A 128 -10.23 -7.40 14.67
CA TYR A 128 -9.25 -8.29 15.27
C TYR A 128 -8.12 -8.63 14.28
N PHE A 129 -6.90 -8.50 14.74
CA PHE A 129 -5.66 -8.80 14.01
C PHE A 129 -5.06 -10.09 14.58
N GLN A 130 -5.21 -11.19 13.87
CA GLN A 130 -4.85 -12.54 14.34
C GLN A 130 -3.36 -12.67 14.66
N LYS A 131 -2.49 -12.19 13.78
CA LYS A 131 -1.02 -12.30 13.93
C LYS A 131 -0.50 -11.53 15.15
N GLU A 132 -1.07 -10.36 15.38
CA GLU A 132 -0.73 -9.49 16.48
C GLU A 132 -1.46 -9.89 17.77
N GLY A 133 -2.55 -10.67 17.67
CA GLY A 133 -3.39 -11.06 18.81
C GLY A 133 -4.10 -9.89 19.47
N ILE A 134 -4.43 -8.84 18.70
CA ILE A 134 -4.96 -7.57 19.23
C ILE A 134 -6.25 -7.20 18.50
N SER A 135 -7.21 -6.62 19.24
CA SER A 135 -8.42 -6.00 18.69
C SER A 135 -8.50 -4.51 19.04
N ILE A 136 -9.40 -3.79 18.35
CA ILE A 136 -9.66 -2.37 18.65
C ILE A 136 -10.21 -2.21 20.04
N TYR A 137 -11.20 -3.05 20.42
CA TYR A 137 -11.81 -3.04 21.74
C TYR A 137 -11.41 -4.29 22.51
N GLY A 138 -11.14 -4.13 23.80
CA GLY A 138 -10.91 -5.23 24.71
C GLY A 138 -12.22 -5.92 25.14
N ALA A 139 -12.11 -6.95 26.00
CA ALA A 139 -13.24 -7.68 26.58
C ALA A 139 -14.19 -6.76 27.40
N ASP A 140 -13.66 -5.65 27.93
CA ASP A 140 -14.41 -4.65 28.67
C ASP A 140 -15.08 -3.58 27.77
N SER A 141 -15.10 -3.81 26.45
CA SER A 141 -15.60 -2.86 25.41
C SER A 141 -14.87 -1.52 25.41
N LYS A 142 -13.74 -1.39 26.13
CA LYS A 142 -12.89 -0.21 26.07
C LYS A 142 -11.88 -0.34 24.98
N GLU A 143 -11.41 0.82 24.49
CA GLU A 143 -10.32 0.85 23.52
C GLU A 143 -9.06 0.19 24.09
N ASN A 144 -8.48 -0.69 23.28
CA ASN A 144 -7.27 -1.39 23.65
C ASN A 144 -6.05 -0.45 23.60
N PRO A 145 -5.45 -0.09 24.73
CA PRO A 145 -4.31 0.82 24.74
C PRO A 145 -3.07 0.25 24.04
N TYR A 146 -2.93 -1.08 24.00
CA TYR A 146 -1.80 -1.73 23.34
C TYR A 146 -1.84 -1.53 21.81
N LEU A 147 -3.03 -1.47 21.21
CA LEU A 147 -3.17 -1.15 19.80
C LEU A 147 -2.62 0.25 19.47
N THR A 148 -2.93 1.24 20.30
CA THR A 148 -2.44 2.62 20.14
C THR A 148 -0.91 2.68 20.23
N ILE A 149 -0.32 2.00 21.20
CA ILE A 149 1.13 1.93 21.38
C ILE A 149 1.77 1.22 20.17
N MET A 150 1.21 0.07 19.76
CA MET A 150 1.73 -0.69 18.62
C MET A 150 1.70 0.12 17.32
N ILE A 151 0.62 0.84 17.06
CA ILE A 151 0.50 1.72 15.87
C ILE A 151 1.54 2.84 15.92
N ALA A 152 1.77 3.45 17.09
CA ALA A 152 2.79 4.48 17.27
C ALA A 152 4.20 3.94 16.98
N VAL A 153 4.52 2.74 17.48
CA VAL A 153 5.81 2.08 17.22
C VAL A 153 5.96 1.75 15.73
N LEU A 154 4.95 1.16 15.12
CA LEU A 154 4.97 0.84 13.68
C LEU A 154 5.12 2.11 12.82
N GLY A 155 4.49 3.22 13.24
CA GLY A 155 4.61 4.51 12.60
C GLY A 155 6.03 5.06 12.62
N THR A 156 6.66 5.01 13.77
CA THR A 156 8.06 5.44 13.93
C THR A 156 9.01 4.54 13.13
N CYS A 157 8.83 3.21 13.16
CA CYS A 157 9.63 2.28 12.37
C CYS A 157 9.50 2.55 10.86
N ALA A 158 8.27 2.74 10.37
CA ALA A 158 8.03 3.06 8.97
C ALA A 158 8.63 4.42 8.54
N GLN A 159 8.65 5.40 9.45
CA GLN A 159 9.31 6.68 9.21
C GLN A 159 10.83 6.52 9.12
N MET A 160 11.45 5.80 10.06
CA MET A 160 12.88 5.52 10.05
C MET A 160 13.31 4.76 8.78
N GLU A 161 12.50 3.80 8.32
CA GLU A 161 12.79 3.07 7.07
C GLU A 161 12.76 4.00 5.85
N ARG A 162 11.76 4.90 5.75
CA ARG A 162 11.70 5.92 4.67
C ARG A 162 12.93 6.82 4.67
N GLU A 163 13.36 7.30 5.84
CA GLU A 163 14.55 8.13 5.99
C GLU A 163 15.82 7.37 5.59
N ASN A 164 15.95 6.12 6.00
CA ASN A 164 17.07 5.25 5.60
C ASN A 164 17.11 5.02 4.07
N ILE A 165 15.95 4.80 3.43
CA ILE A 165 15.87 4.67 1.98
C ILE A 165 16.28 5.97 1.29
N GLN A 166 15.78 7.11 1.76
CA GLN A 166 16.16 8.43 1.22
C GLN A 166 17.67 8.69 1.37
N TYR A 167 18.23 8.39 2.52
CA TYR A 167 19.66 8.51 2.76
C TYR A 167 20.49 7.65 1.78
N ARG A 168 20.11 6.37 1.60
CA ARG A 168 20.79 5.47 0.64
C ARG A 168 20.69 5.98 -0.79
N LEU A 169 19.51 6.48 -1.20
CA LEU A 169 19.31 7.05 -2.54
C LEU A 169 20.15 8.31 -2.75
N GLN A 170 20.22 9.21 -1.77
CA GLN A 170 21.03 10.43 -1.84
C GLN A 170 22.52 10.09 -1.88
N SER A 171 22.97 9.18 -1.02
CA SER A 171 24.36 8.72 -0.99
C SER A 171 24.76 8.05 -2.31
N GLY A 172 23.93 7.12 -2.80
CA GLY A 172 24.17 6.47 -4.09
C GLY A 172 24.19 7.46 -5.26
N ARG A 173 23.29 8.47 -5.23
CA ARG A 173 23.27 9.54 -6.22
C ARG A 173 24.55 10.39 -6.20
N LYS A 174 25.06 10.71 -5.01
CA LYS A 174 26.31 11.46 -4.84
C LYS A 174 27.48 10.71 -5.45
N VAL A 175 27.66 9.44 -5.08
CA VAL A 175 28.71 8.56 -5.63
C VAL A 175 28.60 8.43 -7.16
N TYR A 176 27.38 8.29 -7.68
CA TYR A 176 27.14 8.20 -9.13
C TYR A 176 27.56 9.49 -9.85
N ILE A 177 27.22 10.66 -9.30
CA ILE A 177 27.61 11.97 -9.86
C ILE A 177 29.13 12.12 -9.85
N GLU A 178 29.78 11.81 -8.73
CA GLU A 178 31.24 11.92 -8.58
C GLU A 178 31.98 11.02 -9.61
N LYS A 179 31.55 9.77 -9.75
CA LYS A 179 32.11 8.86 -10.74
C LYS A 179 31.94 9.35 -12.18
N ASN A 180 30.76 9.88 -12.53
CA ASN A 180 30.52 10.38 -13.88
C ASN A 180 31.27 11.70 -14.15
N LEU A 181 31.39 12.61 -13.18
CA LEU A 181 32.19 13.81 -13.30
C LEU A 181 33.66 13.46 -13.53
N ALA A 182 34.19 12.49 -12.81
CA ALA A 182 35.58 12.04 -13.00
C ALA A 182 35.81 11.40 -14.38
N ALA A 183 34.82 10.64 -14.89
CA ALA A 183 34.94 9.89 -16.14
C ALA A 183 34.63 10.73 -17.40
N THR A 184 33.64 11.62 -17.34
CA THR A 184 33.06 12.29 -18.52
C THR A 184 32.95 13.82 -18.39
N GLY A 185 33.28 14.38 -17.24
CA GLY A 185 33.06 15.79 -16.91
C GLY A 185 31.59 16.20 -16.81
N LYS A 186 30.65 15.24 -16.82
CA LYS A 186 29.20 15.48 -16.70
C LYS A 186 28.63 14.67 -15.55
N SER A 187 27.57 15.17 -14.90
CA SER A 187 26.97 14.53 -13.73
C SER A 187 26.34 13.15 -14.01
N GLY A 188 26.15 12.78 -15.28
CA GLY A 188 25.47 11.55 -15.67
C GLY A 188 23.97 11.53 -15.35
N LEU A 189 23.47 12.48 -14.56
CA LEU A 189 22.06 12.64 -14.28
C LEU A 189 21.39 13.30 -15.47
N GLY A 190 20.36 12.67 -16.00
CA GLY A 190 19.50 13.27 -17.01
C GLY A 190 18.89 14.60 -16.54
N ARG A 191 18.12 15.23 -17.41
CA ARG A 191 17.38 16.46 -17.05
C ARG A 191 16.37 16.16 -15.95
N LYS A 192 16.13 17.14 -15.05
CA LYS A 192 15.10 17.03 -13.99
C LYS A 192 13.75 16.66 -14.61
N VAL A 193 13.00 15.82 -13.92
CA VAL A 193 11.61 15.48 -14.32
C VAL A 193 10.82 16.79 -14.45
N GLY A 194 10.10 16.94 -15.57
CA GLY A 194 9.35 18.16 -15.86
C GLY A 194 10.17 19.31 -16.46
N TRP A 195 11.51 19.14 -16.61
CA TRP A 195 12.32 20.16 -17.27
C TRP A 195 11.91 20.28 -18.75
N ARG A 196 11.56 21.49 -19.15
CA ARG A 196 11.25 21.84 -20.54
C ARG A 196 12.18 22.96 -20.97
N LYS A 197 12.67 22.89 -22.21
CA LYS A 197 13.39 24.02 -22.81
C LYS A 197 12.44 25.23 -22.86
N SER A 198 12.94 26.42 -22.57
CA SER A 198 12.16 27.65 -22.79
C SER A 198 11.74 27.78 -24.27
N VAL A 199 10.68 28.53 -24.51
CA VAL A 199 10.18 28.76 -25.87
C VAL A 199 11.26 29.40 -26.74
N ASP A 200 12.03 30.33 -26.17
CA ASP A 200 13.07 31.04 -26.91
C ASP A 200 14.28 30.15 -27.25
N THR A 201 14.69 29.31 -26.28
CA THR A 201 15.73 28.29 -26.55
C THR A 201 15.30 27.31 -27.65
N LYS A 202 14.02 26.94 -27.71
CA LYS A 202 13.50 26.08 -28.78
C LYS A 202 13.45 26.81 -30.12
N LYS A 203 13.08 28.09 -30.14
CA LYS A 203 13.09 28.92 -31.38
C LYS A 203 14.46 29.00 -31.99
N GLU A 204 15.49 29.20 -31.17
CA GLU A 204 16.89 29.24 -31.66
C GLU A 204 17.36 27.87 -32.14
N GLU A 205 17.19 26.83 -31.32
CA GLU A 205 17.66 25.47 -31.64
C GLU A 205 16.98 24.89 -32.89
N TYR A 206 15.70 25.19 -33.10
CA TYR A 206 14.92 24.69 -34.24
C TYR A 206 14.58 25.77 -35.26
N LYS A 207 15.37 26.82 -35.37
CA LYS A 207 15.14 27.96 -36.27
C LYS A 207 14.90 27.54 -37.71
N GLU A 208 15.71 26.63 -38.23
CA GLU A 208 15.56 26.13 -39.61
C GLU A 208 14.28 25.28 -39.79
N VAL A 209 13.99 24.42 -38.81
CA VAL A 209 12.74 23.62 -38.81
C VAL A 209 11.53 24.55 -38.87
N LEU A 210 11.49 25.57 -38.02
CA LEU A 210 10.38 26.53 -37.96
C LEU A 210 10.29 27.38 -39.25
N LYS A 211 11.42 27.76 -39.85
CA LYS A 211 11.44 28.46 -41.13
C LYS A 211 10.84 27.63 -42.26
N LEU A 212 11.22 26.35 -42.38
CA LEU A 212 10.69 25.45 -43.38
C LEU A 212 9.21 25.12 -43.16
N LEU A 213 8.77 24.97 -41.89
CA LEU A 213 7.37 24.77 -41.57
C LEU A 213 6.52 25.97 -41.94
N ARG A 214 6.97 27.20 -41.68
CA ARG A 214 6.28 28.43 -42.10
C ARG A 214 6.23 28.60 -43.63
N ALA A 215 7.21 28.04 -44.33
CA ALA A 215 7.21 27.96 -45.78
C ALA A 215 6.37 26.79 -46.33
N CYS A 216 5.50 26.18 -45.48
CA CYS A 216 4.58 25.12 -45.81
C CYS A 216 5.21 23.83 -46.37
N TYR A 217 6.47 23.53 -46.02
CA TYR A 217 7.10 22.29 -46.46
C TYR A 217 6.48 21.09 -45.73
N PRO A 218 6.31 19.96 -46.47
CA PRO A 218 5.80 18.73 -45.83
C PRO A 218 6.67 18.22 -44.69
N ILE A 219 6.07 17.73 -43.61
CA ILE A 219 6.77 17.30 -42.39
C ILE A 219 7.92 16.34 -42.70
N ARG A 220 7.70 15.35 -43.58
CA ARG A 220 8.74 14.39 -43.98
C ARG A 220 9.92 15.04 -44.68
N LYS A 221 9.68 16.10 -45.52
CA LYS A 221 10.71 16.82 -46.18
C LYS A 221 11.52 17.71 -45.23
N VAL A 222 10.83 18.35 -44.26
CA VAL A 222 11.49 19.12 -43.19
C VAL A 222 12.38 18.22 -42.35
N ALA A 223 11.86 17.07 -41.92
CA ALA A 223 12.62 16.09 -41.13
C ALA A 223 13.91 15.66 -41.83
N LYS A 224 13.81 15.38 -43.13
CA LYS A 224 14.98 14.98 -43.98
C LYS A 224 16.00 16.07 -44.17
N LEU A 225 15.56 17.34 -44.34
CA LEU A 225 16.44 18.49 -44.57
C LEU A 225 17.16 19.00 -43.31
N THR A 226 16.53 18.79 -42.12
CA THR A 226 17.04 19.31 -40.86
C THR A 226 17.60 18.23 -39.93
N ASP A 227 17.61 16.97 -40.35
CA ASP A 227 18.03 15.80 -39.58
C ASP A 227 17.32 15.71 -38.21
N VAL A 228 16.06 16.16 -38.18
CA VAL A 228 15.18 16.09 -37.00
C VAL A 228 14.09 15.09 -37.21
N SER A 229 13.82 14.25 -36.21
CA SER A 229 12.77 13.21 -36.32
C SER A 229 11.40 13.81 -36.67
N GLU A 230 10.61 13.10 -37.49
CA GLU A 230 9.24 13.52 -37.87
C GLU A 230 8.35 13.79 -36.64
N SER A 231 8.51 13.03 -35.57
CA SER A 231 7.77 13.20 -34.32
C SER A 231 8.10 14.56 -33.65
N THR A 232 9.36 14.97 -33.70
CA THR A 232 9.80 16.28 -33.19
C THR A 232 9.26 17.41 -34.07
N VAL A 233 9.32 17.26 -35.40
CA VAL A 233 8.76 18.25 -36.32
C VAL A 233 7.25 18.41 -36.14
N LYS A 234 6.49 17.31 -36.01
CA LYS A 234 5.06 17.35 -35.69
C LYS A 234 4.75 18.05 -34.37
N ARG A 235 5.56 17.80 -33.33
CA ARG A 235 5.41 18.44 -32.02
C ARG A 235 5.66 19.95 -32.12
N LEU A 236 6.74 20.37 -32.80
CA LEU A 236 7.08 21.79 -33.01
C LEU A 236 5.98 22.49 -33.81
N LYS A 237 5.48 21.87 -34.88
CA LYS A 237 4.35 22.41 -35.64
C LYS A 237 3.14 22.71 -34.77
N ARG A 238 2.77 21.78 -33.87
CA ARG A 238 1.65 21.94 -32.95
C ARG A 238 1.93 23.00 -31.88
N GLU A 239 3.16 23.01 -31.33
CA GLU A 239 3.55 23.90 -30.24
C GLU A 239 3.64 25.36 -30.69
N PHE A 240 4.05 25.62 -31.94
CA PHE A 240 4.21 26.98 -32.49
C PHE A 240 3.04 27.39 -33.40
N TYR A 241 1.96 26.61 -33.45
CA TYR A 241 0.74 26.89 -34.24
C TYR A 241 1.01 27.24 -35.72
N ILE A 242 1.88 26.50 -36.37
CA ILE A 242 2.30 26.68 -37.77
C ILE A 242 1.56 25.71 -38.67
#